data_53d06eeefc5c7e993203a7c21c5cce66
#
_entry.id   53d06eeefc5c7e993203a7c21c5cce66
#
_cell.length_a   1.000
_cell.length_b   1.000
_cell.length_c   1.000
_cell.angle_alpha   90.00
_cell.angle_beta   90.00
_cell.angle_gamma   90.00
#
_symmetry.space_group_name_H-M   'P 1'
#
loop_
_entity.id
_entity.type
_entity.pdbx_description
1 polymer ?
#
loop_
_entity_poly.entity_id
_entity_poly.type
_entity_poly.pdbx_seq_one_letter_code
_entity_poly.pdbx_strand_id
1 'polypeptide(L)'
;MRYWYFLLVCISLILPACHEQAGNVLHPEKTSVADWKESLQEKMPLLGHRNWIVVTDMAYPLQADPGIITLYAPETFGNVAAFVMDRIRRSEHVFAHIYQDREQLALTEELCPGVTAYRNSLSKVLDGSEKVTFLPHEELISKLDSVSKLYQVVVIKTALTLPYTSIFFELDCKYWDAVREVTVRKL
;
A
#
# COMPACT_ATOMS: atom_id res chain seq x y z
N MET A 1 31.08 88.64 -5.09
CA MET A 1 29.96 87.84 -5.59
C MET A 1 30.35 86.35 -5.44
N ARG A 2 29.80 85.69 -4.44
CA ARG A 2 30.15 84.30 -4.11
C ARG A 2 28.91 83.44 -4.32
N TYR A 3 28.90 82.55 -5.28
CA TYR A 3 27.85 81.61 -5.55
C TYR A 3 28.08 80.33 -4.69
N TRP A 4 27.13 80.03 -3.81
CA TRP A 4 27.13 78.87 -2.98
C TRP A 4 26.26 77.79 -3.65
N TYR A 5 26.89 76.74 -4.14
CA TYR A 5 26.20 75.57 -4.71
C TYR A 5 25.76 74.66 -3.60
N PHE A 6 24.45 74.51 -3.40
CA PHE A 6 23.88 73.47 -2.57
C PHE A 6 23.90 72.16 -3.33
N LEU A 7 24.67 71.19 -2.82
CA LEU A 7 24.70 69.83 -3.32
C LEU A 7 23.61 69.05 -2.62
N LEU A 8 22.49 68.71 -3.30
CA LEU A 8 21.41 67.83 -2.84
C LEU A 8 21.88 66.40 -2.98
N VAL A 9 22.23 65.76 -1.89
CA VAL A 9 22.51 64.32 -1.84
C VAL A 9 21.18 63.60 -1.66
N CYS A 10 20.70 62.93 -2.74
CA CYS A 10 19.59 62.02 -2.69
C CYS A 10 20.07 60.68 -2.09
N ILE A 11 19.71 60.43 -0.82
CA ILE A 11 19.90 59.15 -0.16
C ILE A 11 18.76 58.26 -0.64
N SER A 12 19.04 57.35 -1.53
CA SER A 12 18.13 56.27 -1.96
C SER A 12 18.07 55.22 -0.86
N LEU A 13 16.99 55.19 -0.10
CA LEU A 13 16.67 54.12 0.84
C LEU A 13 16.33 52.85 0.06
N ILE A 14 17.26 51.93 0.03
CA ILE A 14 17.04 50.56 -0.48
C ILE A 14 16.38 49.80 0.66
N LEU A 15 15.06 49.61 0.57
CA LEU A 15 14.33 48.67 1.42
C LEU A 15 14.63 47.25 0.94
N PRO A 16 15.06 46.33 1.82
CA PRO A 16 15.14 44.95 1.45
C PRO A 16 13.71 44.42 1.30
N ALA A 17 13.33 44.04 0.08
CA ALA A 17 12.13 43.29 -0.17
C ALA A 17 12.30 41.91 0.47
N CYS A 18 11.54 41.67 1.57
CA CYS A 18 11.35 40.30 2.07
C CYS A 18 10.74 39.47 0.95
N HIS A 19 11.55 38.60 0.39
CA HIS A 19 11.09 37.54 -0.51
C HIS A 19 10.36 36.53 0.37
N GLU A 20 9.04 36.64 0.43
CA GLU A 20 8.17 35.66 1.03
C GLU A 20 8.34 34.37 0.22
N GLN A 21 9.13 33.43 0.76
CA GLN A 21 9.17 32.09 0.23
C GLN A 21 7.75 31.52 0.40
N ALA A 22 7.02 31.49 -0.71
CA ALA A 22 5.78 30.74 -0.80
C ALA A 22 6.09 29.32 -0.33
N GLY A 23 5.62 28.99 0.87
CA GLY A 23 5.70 27.66 1.43
C GLY A 23 5.13 26.69 0.38
N ASN A 24 5.94 25.73 0.00
CA ASN A 24 5.54 24.65 -0.88
C ASN A 24 4.44 23.89 -0.14
N VAL A 25 3.19 24.29 -0.34
CA VAL A 25 2.02 23.52 0.11
C VAL A 25 2.11 22.24 -0.70
N LEU A 26 2.55 21.17 -0.03
CA LEU A 26 2.47 19.81 -0.58
C LEU A 26 0.99 19.54 -0.85
N HIS A 27 0.54 19.86 -2.05
CA HIS A 27 -0.72 19.33 -2.55
C HIS A 27 -0.57 17.81 -2.50
N PRO A 28 -1.50 17.06 -1.87
CA PRO A 28 -1.50 15.62 -1.98
C PRO A 28 -1.55 15.30 -3.48
N GLU A 29 -0.47 14.73 -3.97
CA GLU A 29 -0.34 14.30 -5.36
C GLU A 29 -1.55 13.43 -5.66
N LYS A 30 -2.34 13.85 -6.64
CA LYS A 30 -3.56 13.17 -7.04
C LYS A 30 -3.14 11.90 -7.75
N THR A 31 -2.94 10.82 -6.97
CA THR A 31 -2.53 9.52 -7.49
C THR A 31 -3.56 9.07 -8.53
N SER A 32 -3.19 9.05 -9.78
CA SER A 32 -4.06 8.59 -10.85
C SER A 32 -4.29 7.08 -10.76
N VAL A 33 -5.38 6.57 -11.33
CA VAL A 33 -5.68 5.12 -11.35
C VAL A 33 -4.55 4.31 -12.00
N ALA A 34 -3.82 4.90 -12.94
CA ALA A 34 -2.65 4.31 -13.58
C ALA A 34 -1.46 4.16 -12.61
N ASP A 35 -1.29 5.09 -11.68
CA ASP A 35 -0.11 5.14 -10.82
C ASP A 35 -0.01 4.00 -9.81
N TRP A 36 -1.13 3.49 -9.26
CA TRP A 36 -1.06 2.40 -8.29
C TRP A 36 -0.60 1.09 -8.93
N LYS A 37 -1.01 0.80 -10.17
CA LYS A 37 -0.58 -0.40 -10.91
C LYS A 37 0.88 -0.30 -11.30
N GLU A 38 1.28 0.84 -11.81
CA GLU A 38 2.67 1.13 -12.16
C GLU A 38 3.55 1.08 -10.90
N SER A 39 3.13 1.75 -9.82
CA SER A 39 3.83 1.72 -8.53
C SER A 39 3.99 0.30 -7.98
N LEU A 40 2.97 -0.56 -8.08
CA LEU A 40 3.09 -1.96 -7.67
C LEU A 40 4.04 -2.73 -8.58
N GLN A 41 3.96 -2.55 -9.92
CA GLN A 41 4.84 -3.23 -10.87
C GLN A 41 6.31 -2.89 -10.66
N GLU A 42 6.63 -1.63 -10.42
CA GLU A 42 7.99 -1.18 -10.09
C GLU A 42 8.53 -1.77 -8.78
N LYS A 43 7.64 -2.00 -7.81
CA LYS A 43 8.01 -2.59 -6.52
C LYS A 43 8.16 -4.11 -6.56
N MET A 44 7.42 -4.81 -7.42
CA MET A 44 7.44 -6.28 -7.45
C MET A 44 8.84 -6.90 -7.49
N PRO A 45 9.81 -6.40 -8.27
CA PRO A 45 11.18 -6.94 -8.26
C PRO A 45 11.94 -6.70 -6.94
N LEU A 46 11.52 -5.73 -6.12
CA LEU A 46 12.12 -5.40 -4.82
C LEU A 46 11.50 -6.19 -3.68
N LEU A 47 10.29 -6.71 -3.87
CA LEU A 47 9.57 -7.48 -2.86
C LEU A 47 10.02 -8.94 -2.91
N GLY A 48 10.39 -9.50 -1.77
CA GLY A 48 10.85 -10.87 -1.63
C GLY A 48 10.21 -11.58 -0.45
N HIS A 49 10.82 -12.66 0.00
CA HIS A 49 10.45 -13.41 1.19
C HIS A 49 10.19 -12.50 2.40
N ARG A 50 9.08 -12.68 3.09
CA ARG A 50 8.58 -11.90 4.24
C ARG A 50 8.04 -10.50 3.93
N ASN A 51 8.06 -10.04 2.68
CA ASN A 51 7.29 -8.85 2.32
C ASN A 51 5.80 -9.19 2.20
N TRP A 52 4.95 -8.20 2.40
CA TRP A 52 3.50 -8.38 2.31
C TRP A 52 2.88 -7.42 1.32
N ILE A 53 1.84 -7.91 0.63
CA ILE A 53 0.92 -7.06 -0.14
C ILE A 53 -0.47 -7.27 0.46
N VAL A 54 -1.19 -6.18 0.72
CA VAL A 54 -2.53 -6.23 1.33
C VAL A 54 -3.50 -5.44 0.47
N VAL A 55 -4.62 -6.04 0.09
CA VAL A 55 -5.73 -5.33 -0.56
C VAL A 55 -6.83 -5.13 0.48
N THR A 56 -7.27 -3.88 0.69
CA THR A 56 -8.13 -3.51 1.80
C THR A 56 -9.36 -2.73 1.36
N ASP A 57 -10.32 -2.62 2.27
CA ASP A 57 -11.46 -1.72 2.16
C ASP A 57 -11.07 -0.24 2.36
N MET A 58 -12.05 0.66 2.16
CA MET A 58 -11.84 2.11 2.27
C MET A 58 -11.54 2.58 3.71
N ALA A 59 -12.05 1.89 4.73
CA ALA A 59 -11.88 2.28 6.13
C ALA A 59 -10.55 1.84 6.75
N TYR A 60 -9.78 0.98 6.05
CA TYR A 60 -8.47 0.57 6.54
C TYR A 60 -7.59 1.81 6.84
N PRO A 61 -6.95 1.89 8.02
CA PRO A 61 -6.22 3.09 8.43
C PRO A 61 -5.00 3.37 7.55
N LEU A 62 -4.68 4.65 7.35
CA LEU A 62 -3.38 5.07 6.85
C LEU A 62 -2.37 4.92 7.99
N GLN A 63 -1.47 3.97 7.86
CA GLN A 63 -0.46 3.67 8.87
C GLN A 63 0.76 4.56 8.71
N ALA A 64 1.36 4.96 9.83
CA ALA A 64 2.49 5.89 9.87
C ALA A 64 3.87 5.19 9.88
N ASP A 65 3.90 3.85 9.94
CA ASP A 65 5.16 3.09 9.93
C ASP A 65 5.89 3.25 8.57
N PRO A 66 7.18 3.63 8.55
CA PRO A 66 7.94 3.80 7.31
C PRO A 66 8.05 2.53 6.45
N GLY A 67 7.88 1.35 7.07
CA GLY A 67 7.86 0.07 6.35
C GLY A 67 6.55 -0.18 5.59
N ILE A 68 5.55 0.71 5.70
CA ILE A 68 4.25 0.58 5.04
C ILE A 68 4.11 1.63 3.95
N ILE A 69 3.86 1.17 2.73
CA ILE A 69 3.49 2.02 1.60
C ILE A 69 2.02 1.82 1.32
N THR A 70 1.24 2.90 1.34
CA THR A 70 -0.19 2.85 1.03
C THR A 70 -0.45 3.45 -0.34
N LEU A 71 -1.11 2.66 -1.20
CA LEU A 71 -1.59 3.04 -2.53
C LEU A 71 -3.12 3.11 -2.50
N TYR A 72 -3.71 3.97 -3.32
CA TYR A 72 -5.16 4.02 -3.50
C TYR A 72 -5.54 3.57 -4.91
N ALA A 73 -6.41 2.57 -4.97
CA ALA A 73 -6.96 2.02 -6.20
C ALA A 73 -8.46 2.28 -6.26
N PRO A 74 -8.95 3.28 -7.02
CA PRO A 74 -10.37 3.60 -7.15
C PRO A 74 -11.11 2.59 -8.04
N GLU A 75 -10.76 1.32 -7.96
CA GLU A 75 -11.35 0.20 -8.68
C GLU A 75 -12.13 -0.70 -7.72
N THR A 76 -12.88 -1.65 -8.28
CA THR A 76 -13.54 -2.67 -7.47
C THR A 76 -12.51 -3.57 -6.80
N PHE A 77 -12.81 -4.01 -5.59
CA PHE A 77 -11.94 -4.91 -4.82
C PHE A 77 -11.49 -6.13 -5.64
N GLY A 78 -12.43 -6.76 -6.35
CA GLY A 78 -12.14 -7.92 -7.19
C GLY A 78 -11.12 -7.64 -8.30
N ASN A 79 -11.21 -6.48 -8.95
CA ASN A 79 -10.25 -6.10 -10.00
C ASN A 79 -8.86 -5.84 -9.42
N VAL A 80 -8.79 -5.17 -8.26
CA VAL A 80 -7.52 -4.91 -7.58
C VAL A 80 -6.87 -6.21 -7.11
N ALA A 81 -7.64 -7.08 -6.45
CA ALA A 81 -7.17 -8.39 -5.99
C ALA A 81 -6.71 -9.27 -7.17
N ALA A 82 -7.45 -9.26 -8.29
CA ALA A 82 -7.08 -9.99 -9.50
C ALA A 82 -5.75 -9.50 -10.09
N PHE A 83 -5.55 -8.18 -10.13
CA PHE A 83 -4.31 -7.61 -10.62
C PHE A 83 -3.11 -7.99 -9.73
N VAL A 84 -3.26 -7.87 -8.40
CA VAL A 84 -2.22 -8.27 -7.45
C VAL A 84 -1.88 -9.75 -7.61
N MET A 85 -2.90 -10.60 -7.65
CA MET A 85 -2.73 -12.05 -7.80
C MET A 85 -2.02 -12.42 -9.10
N ASP A 86 -2.38 -11.77 -10.23
CA ASP A 86 -1.71 -11.97 -11.52
C ASP A 86 -0.22 -11.56 -11.42
N ARG A 87 0.12 -10.45 -10.76
CA ARG A 87 1.52 -10.05 -10.58
C ARG A 87 2.32 -11.06 -9.76
N ILE A 88 1.73 -11.59 -8.68
CA ILE A 88 2.37 -12.62 -7.84
C ILE A 88 2.54 -13.92 -8.65
N ARG A 89 1.51 -14.40 -9.34
CA ARG A 89 1.57 -15.63 -10.13
C ARG A 89 2.63 -15.58 -11.24
N ARG A 90 2.78 -14.43 -11.89
CA ARG A 90 3.79 -14.18 -12.94
C ARG A 90 5.20 -13.95 -12.40
N SER A 91 5.35 -13.71 -11.12
CA SER A 91 6.67 -13.54 -10.52
C SER A 91 7.47 -14.84 -10.60
N GLU A 92 8.76 -14.72 -10.95
CA GLU A 92 9.67 -15.86 -10.99
C GLU A 92 10.29 -16.17 -9.61
N HIS A 93 10.28 -15.20 -8.68
CA HIS A 93 11.01 -15.26 -7.43
C HIS A 93 10.14 -15.39 -6.18
N VAL A 94 8.85 -15.03 -6.25
CA VAL A 94 7.93 -15.13 -5.11
C VAL A 94 6.64 -15.85 -5.46
N PHE A 95 6.05 -16.49 -4.45
CA PHE A 95 4.65 -16.89 -4.36
C PHE A 95 4.05 -16.30 -3.09
N ALA A 96 2.76 -16.50 -2.82
CA ALA A 96 2.15 -15.96 -1.61
C ALA A 96 1.43 -17.03 -0.78
N HIS A 97 1.55 -16.92 0.55
CA HIS A 97 0.59 -17.47 1.49
C HIS A 97 -0.54 -16.45 1.64
N ILE A 98 -1.78 -16.91 1.52
CA ILE A 98 -2.95 -16.03 1.47
C ILE A 98 -3.71 -16.14 2.79
N TYR A 99 -4.00 -14.97 3.37
CA TYR A 99 -4.79 -14.89 4.60
C TYR A 99 -5.99 -13.97 4.40
N GLN A 100 -7.03 -14.23 5.18
CA GLN A 100 -8.22 -13.38 5.31
C GLN A 100 -8.66 -13.32 6.76
N ASP A 101 -9.40 -12.25 7.08
CA ASP A 101 -10.03 -12.10 8.38
C ASP A 101 -11.05 -13.24 8.63
N ARG A 102 -10.91 -13.94 9.74
CA ARG A 102 -11.86 -15.02 10.11
C ARG A 102 -13.27 -14.47 10.34
N GLU A 103 -13.37 -13.24 10.81
CA GLU A 103 -14.62 -12.54 11.09
C GLU A 103 -15.52 -12.40 9.86
N GLN A 104 -14.94 -12.33 8.66
CA GLN A 104 -15.73 -12.27 7.43
C GLN A 104 -16.63 -13.49 7.23
N LEU A 105 -16.30 -14.66 7.81
CA LEU A 105 -17.11 -15.88 7.71
C LEU A 105 -18.47 -15.75 8.40
N ALA A 106 -18.55 -14.87 9.41
CA ALA A 106 -19.76 -14.58 10.14
C ALA A 106 -20.66 -13.51 9.49
N LEU A 107 -20.16 -12.80 8.46
CA LEU A 107 -20.96 -11.78 7.80
C LEU A 107 -22.05 -12.42 6.94
N THR A 108 -23.29 -11.96 7.16
CA THR A 108 -24.44 -12.32 6.34
C THR A 108 -24.84 -11.14 5.46
N GLU A 109 -25.62 -11.37 4.41
CA GLU A 109 -26.15 -10.29 3.56
C GLU A 109 -27.04 -9.31 4.35
N GLU A 110 -27.70 -9.78 5.41
CA GLU A 110 -28.49 -8.96 6.32
C GLU A 110 -27.63 -8.01 7.16
N LEU A 111 -26.51 -8.52 7.73
CA LEU A 111 -25.58 -7.74 8.54
C LEU A 111 -24.69 -6.81 7.69
N CYS A 112 -24.36 -7.25 6.50
CA CYS A 112 -23.39 -6.60 5.64
C CYS A 112 -23.83 -6.71 4.16
N PRO A 113 -24.77 -5.86 3.73
CA PRO A 113 -25.28 -5.89 2.36
C PRO A 113 -24.15 -5.75 1.32
N GLY A 114 -24.10 -6.67 0.36
CA GLY A 114 -23.05 -6.74 -0.65
C GLY A 114 -21.95 -7.77 -0.36
N VAL A 115 -21.93 -8.41 0.82
CA VAL A 115 -20.90 -9.41 1.17
C VAL A 115 -20.93 -10.62 0.24
N THR A 116 -22.12 -11.01 -0.24
CA THR A 116 -22.25 -12.12 -1.20
C THR A 116 -21.58 -11.79 -2.54
N ALA A 117 -21.81 -10.57 -3.05
CA ALA A 117 -21.16 -10.11 -4.27
C ALA A 117 -19.64 -10.03 -4.14
N TYR A 118 -19.14 -9.54 -3.00
CA TYR A 118 -17.72 -9.53 -2.65
C TYR A 118 -17.14 -10.95 -2.69
N ARG A 119 -17.72 -11.91 -1.96
CA ARG A 119 -17.27 -13.31 -1.92
C ARG A 119 -17.22 -13.95 -3.29
N ASN A 120 -18.26 -13.73 -4.10
CA ASN A 120 -18.33 -14.24 -5.47
C ASN A 120 -17.25 -13.64 -6.38
N SER A 121 -16.91 -12.38 -6.18
CA SER A 121 -15.83 -11.73 -6.93
C SER A 121 -14.46 -12.28 -6.53
N LEU A 122 -14.23 -12.44 -5.23
CA LEU A 122 -12.96 -12.94 -4.71
C LEU A 122 -12.73 -14.43 -5.04
N SER A 123 -13.80 -15.26 -4.99
CA SER A 123 -13.70 -16.68 -5.37
C SER A 123 -13.26 -16.88 -6.84
N LYS A 124 -13.62 -15.94 -7.73
CA LYS A 124 -13.14 -15.96 -9.13
C LYS A 124 -11.66 -15.60 -9.24
N VAL A 125 -11.16 -14.76 -8.37
CA VAL A 125 -9.74 -14.37 -8.33
C VAL A 125 -8.86 -15.51 -7.84
N LEU A 126 -9.32 -16.19 -6.79
CA LEU A 126 -8.59 -17.28 -6.15
C LEU A 126 -8.76 -18.64 -6.88
N ASP A 127 -9.72 -18.76 -7.80
CA ASP A 127 -10.06 -19.91 -8.65
C ASP A 127 -10.08 -21.30 -7.96
N GLY A 128 -9.98 -21.33 -6.63
CA GLY A 128 -9.98 -22.55 -5.81
C GLY A 128 -8.66 -23.31 -5.78
N SER A 129 -7.62 -22.84 -6.47
CA SER A 129 -6.29 -23.47 -6.47
C SER A 129 -5.43 -23.04 -5.29
N GLU A 130 -5.68 -21.83 -4.75
CA GLU A 130 -4.94 -21.30 -3.63
C GLU A 130 -5.58 -21.70 -2.28
N LYS A 131 -4.72 -22.08 -1.34
CA LYS A 131 -5.13 -22.30 0.05
C LYS A 131 -5.23 -20.95 0.77
N VAL A 132 -6.43 -20.59 1.21
CA VAL A 132 -6.65 -19.42 2.07
C VAL A 132 -6.67 -19.84 3.53
N THR A 133 -5.91 -19.13 4.36
CA THR A 133 -5.90 -19.32 5.82
C THR A 133 -6.68 -18.20 6.47
N PHE A 134 -7.65 -18.52 7.31
CA PHE A 134 -8.44 -17.54 8.05
C PHE A 134 -7.87 -17.37 9.45
N LEU A 135 -7.47 -16.15 9.79
CA LEU A 135 -6.95 -15.76 11.09
C LEU A 135 -7.83 -14.67 11.72
N PRO A 136 -7.85 -14.55 13.06
CA PRO A 136 -8.48 -13.40 13.70
C PRO A 136 -7.94 -12.09 13.16
N HIS A 137 -8.81 -11.08 12.97
CA HIS A 137 -8.43 -9.76 12.48
C HIS A 137 -7.23 -9.16 13.23
N GLU A 138 -7.31 -9.14 14.57
CA GLU A 138 -6.26 -8.58 15.43
C GLU A 138 -4.92 -9.33 15.28
N GLU A 139 -4.95 -10.61 14.98
CA GLU A 139 -3.73 -11.38 14.73
C GLU A 139 -3.05 -10.94 13.41
N LEU A 140 -3.84 -10.72 12.36
CA LEU A 140 -3.34 -10.21 11.07
C LEU A 140 -2.76 -8.81 11.21
N ILE A 141 -3.45 -7.92 11.92
CA ILE A 141 -2.95 -6.56 12.18
C ILE A 141 -1.63 -6.60 12.98
N SER A 142 -1.57 -7.40 14.05
CA SER A 142 -0.35 -7.57 14.85
C SER A 142 0.83 -8.13 14.04
N LYS A 143 0.55 -9.03 13.09
CA LYS A 143 1.57 -9.53 12.15
C LYS A 143 2.10 -8.41 11.27
N LEU A 144 1.23 -7.58 10.67
CA LEU A 144 1.64 -6.45 9.85
C LEU A 144 2.47 -5.42 10.64
N ASP A 145 2.04 -5.09 11.86
CA ASP A 145 2.76 -4.16 12.75
C ASP A 145 4.17 -4.68 13.11
N SER A 146 4.32 -5.98 13.22
CA SER A 146 5.61 -6.61 13.50
C SER A 146 6.49 -6.66 12.27
N VAL A 147 5.90 -7.00 11.13
CA VAL A 147 6.61 -7.16 9.85
C VAL A 147 7.07 -5.82 9.30
N SER A 148 6.26 -4.77 9.39
CA SER A 148 6.56 -3.44 8.86
C SER A 148 7.82 -2.81 9.46
N LYS A 149 8.20 -3.20 10.67
CA LYS A 149 9.43 -2.74 11.34
C LYS A 149 10.71 -3.23 10.66
N LEU A 150 10.64 -4.33 9.92
CA LEU A 150 11.81 -5.01 9.33
C LEU A 150 11.69 -5.17 7.81
N TYR A 151 10.47 -5.26 7.30
CA TYR A 151 10.17 -5.59 5.90
C TYR A 151 9.11 -4.67 5.33
N GLN A 152 9.09 -4.53 4.02
CA GLN A 152 8.12 -3.70 3.33
C GLN A 152 6.75 -4.37 3.29
N VAL A 153 5.71 -3.59 3.62
CA VAL A 153 4.30 -3.91 3.41
C VAL A 153 3.71 -2.94 2.41
N VAL A 154 3.08 -3.43 1.36
CA VAL A 154 2.35 -2.62 0.38
C VAL A 154 0.86 -2.78 0.63
N VAL A 155 0.21 -1.74 1.11
CA VAL A 155 -1.23 -1.68 1.34
C VAL A 155 -1.91 -1.01 0.15
N ILE A 156 -2.88 -1.68 -0.48
CA ILE A 156 -3.66 -1.14 -1.59
C ILE A 156 -5.11 -0.98 -1.13
N LYS A 157 -5.50 0.26 -0.86
CA LYS A 157 -6.86 0.61 -0.46
C LYS A 157 -7.77 0.68 -1.68
N THR A 158 -8.93 0.06 -1.59
CA THR A 158 -9.96 0.08 -2.64
C THR A 158 -11.14 0.98 -2.24
N ALA A 159 -12.10 1.14 -3.15
CA ALA A 159 -13.34 1.85 -2.86
C ALA A 159 -14.41 0.98 -2.13
N LEU A 160 -14.08 -0.26 -1.74
CA LEU A 160 -15.00 -1.14 -1.01
C LEU A 160 -15.28 -0.59 0.39
N THR A 161 -16.55 -0.67 0.83
CA THR A 161 -17.00 -0.20 2.15
C THR A 161 -17.63 -1.34 2.96
N LEU A 162 -17.01 -2.52 2.93
CA LEU A 162 -17.42 -3.69 3.72
C LEU A 162 -16.32 -4.05 4.73
N PRO A 163 -16.66 -4.32 5.99
CA PRO A 163 -15.67 -4.65 7.03
C PRO A 163 -15.12 -6.07 6.86
N TYR A 164 -13.94 -6.33 7.42
CA TYR A 164 -13.29 -7.65 7.44
C TYR A 164 -13.11 -8.27 6.05
N THR A 165 -12.92 -7.45 5.01
CA THR A 165 -12.80 -7.90 3.62
C THR A 165 -11.38 -7.85 3.09
N SER A 166 -10.41 -7.51 3.91
CA SER A 166 -9.01 -7.48 3.51
C SER A 166 -8.50 -8.86 3.08
N ILE A 167 -7.62 -8.86 2.08
CA ILE A 167 -6.86 -10.05 1.68
C ILE A 167 -5.38 -9.74 1.81
N PHE A 168 -4.64 -10.65 2.44
CA PHE A 168 -3.24 -10.49 2.80
C PHE A 168 -2.42 -11.53 2.05
N PHE A 169 -1.38 -11.08 1.36
CA PHE A 169 -0.43 -11.89 0.62
C PHE A 169 0.94 -11.79 1.29
N GLU A 170 1.29 -12.78 2.09
CA GLU A 170 2.64 -12.96 2.62
C GLU A 170 3.51 -13.60 1.54
N LEU A 171 4.48 -12.86 1.03
CA LEU A 171 5.36 -13.34 -0.02
C LEU A 171 6.43 -14.29 0.53
N ASP A 172 6.67 -15.37 -0.21
CA ASP A 172 7.70 -16.34 0.11
C ASP A 172 8.48 -16.75 -1.15
N CYS A 173 9.63 -17.39 -0.94
CA CYS A 173 10.56 -17.75 -1.99
C CYS A 173 10.03 -18.87 -2.89
N LYS A 174 9.83 -18.58 -4.19
CA LYS A 174 9.26 -19.52 -5.16
C LYS A 174 10.24 -20.62 -5.63
N TYR A 175 11.52 -20.32 -5.61
CA TYR A 175 12.57 -21.24 -6.10
C TYR A 175 13.26 -22.03 -4.98
N TRP A 176 12.80 -21.89 -3.71
CA TRP A 176 13.33 -22.60 -2.56
C TRP A 176 12.19 -23.14 -1.70
N ASP A 177 12.33 -24.34 -1.15
CA ASP A 177 11.30 -24.99 -0.36
C ASP A 177 11.84 -25.52 0.99
N ALA A 178 10.93 -25.83 1.89
CA ALA A 178 11.25 -26.29 3.24
C ALA A 178 12.08 -27.60 3.24
N VAL A 179 11.92 -28.47 2.25
CA VAL A 179 12.66 -29.74 2.16
C VAL A 179 14.15 -29.47 1.86
N ARG A 180 14.41 -28.59 0.91
CA ARG A 180 15.77 -28.14 0.59
C ARG A 180 16.41 -27.40 1.76
N GLU A 181 15.64 -26.56 2.44
CA GLU A 181 16.07 -25.81 3.63
C GLU A 181 16.53 -26.75 4.75
N VAL A 182 15.71 -27.79 5.08
CA VAL A 182 16.07 -28.80 6.09
C VAL A 182 17.33 -29.55 5.70
N THR A 183 17.51 -29.84 4.42
CA THR A 183 18.69 -30.58 3.92
C THR A 183 19.97 -29.76 4.09
N VAL A 184 19.93 -28.49 3.75
CA VAL A 184 21.12 -27.59 3.88
C VAL A 184 21.47 -27.34 5.34
N ARG A 185 20.47 -27.20 6.24
CA ARG A 185 20.71 -26.97 7.66
C ARG A 185 21.27 -28.16 8.43
N LYS A 186 21.31 -29.33 7.85
CA LYS A 186 21.90 -30.55 8.42
C LYS A 186 23.41 -30.66 8.16
N LEU A 187 23.97 -29.74 7.37
CA LEU A 187 25.40 -29.62 7.12
C LEU A 187 26.10 -28.82 8.22
#